data_f32db424dbc43de3ba328b11b88343a0
#
_entry.id   f32db424dbc43de3ba328b11b88343a0
#
_cell.length_a   1.000
_cell.length_b   1.000
_cell.length_c   1.000
_cell.angle_alpha   90.00
_cell.angle_beta   90.00
_cell.angle_gamma   90.00
#
_symmetry.space_group_name_H-M   'P 1'
#
loop_
_entity.id
_entity.type
_entity.pdbx_description
1 polymer ?
#
loop_
_entity_poly.entity_id
_entity_poly.type
_entity_poly.pdbx_seq_one_letter_code
_entity_poly.pdbx_strand_id
1 'polypeptide(L)'
;IRDSLVTGVQTCALPISYVDFGGESAVPLVERYPNLLVTGTFSKSRSLAGLRLGYAIGSRELIEGLERIKNSFNSYPVDSLASAVGVAALEDKAYFEACREQVMTTRERTRRRLGDLGFEVLPSQTNFLLVHHPDHEAAQQFVGLRERSILVRHFNTEALRDFMRISIGTEDEMDSLIEAMEAMIR
;
A
#
# COMPACT_ATOMS: atom_id res chain seq x y z
N ILE A 1 -20.10 12.13 28.74
CA ILE A 1 -19.04 12.41 29.73
C ILE A 1 -17.83 12.85 28.91
N ARG A 2 -17.63 14.16 28.82
CA ARG A 2 -16.41 14.72 28.24
C ARG A 2 -15.31 14.53 29.28
N ASP A 3 -14.38 13.70 29.00
CA ASP A 3 -13.20 13.50 29.81
C ASP A 3 -12.33 14.76 29.73
N SER A 4 -12.36 15.56 30.78
CA SER A 4 -11.63 16.84 30.93
C SER A 4 -10.13 16.64 31.18
N LEU A 5 -9.60 15.45 30.93
CA LEU A 5 -8.20 15.06 31.14
C LEU A 5 -7.41 14.81 29.85
N VAL A 6 -8.00 15.04 28.68
CA VAL A 6 -7.22 15.10 27.44
C VAL A 6 -6.59 16.50 27.38
N THR A 7 -5.41 16.64 27.94
CA THR A 7 -4.55 17.79 27.70
C THR A 7 -4.32 17.86 26.19
N GLY A 8 -4.72 18.98 25.59
CA GLY A 8 -4.96 19.16 24.15
C GLY A 8 -3.80 19.03 23.16
N VAL A 9 -2.86 18.11 23.37
CA VAL A 9 -1.88 17.74 22.36
C VAL A 9 -2.31 16.43 21.73
N GLN A 10 -3.09 16.51 20.67
CA GLN A 10 -3.38 15.36 19.82
C GLN A 10 -2.17 15.11 18.92
N THR A 11 -1.50 13.97 19.10
CA THR A 11 -0.51 13.48 18.15
C THR A 11 -1.25 12.84 16.97
N CYS A 12 -0.94 13.28 15.74
CA CYS A 12 -1.45 12.70 14.52
C CYS A 12 -0.39 11.75 13.93
N ALA A 13 -0.75 10.49 13.70
CA ALA A 13 0.09 9.53 12.98
C ALA A 13 -0.46 9.33 11.56
N LEU A 14 0.36 9.63 10.54
CA LEU A 14 0.01 9.48 9.12
C LEU A 14 0.83 8.33 8.51
N PRO A 15 0.21 7.18 8.20
CA PRO A 15 0.87 6.11 7.46
C PRO A 15 0.97 6.46 5.97
N ILE A 16 2.19 6.46 5.42
CA ILE A 16 2.47 6.75 4.01
C ILE A 16 2.96 5.51 3.25
N SER A 17 2.41 4.35 3.55
CA SER A 17 2.88 3.04 3.05
C SER A 17 2.93 2.89 1.52
N TYR A 18 2.23 3.74 0.77
CA TYR A 18 2.12 3.67 -0.69
C TYR A 18 2.59 4.94 -1.40
N VAL A 19 3.11 5.92 -0.68
CA VAL A 19 3.48 7.23 -1.23
C VAL A 19 4.46 7.14 -2.41
N ASP A 20 5.33 6.15 -2.39
CA ASP A 20 6.34 5.95 -3.43
C ASP A 20 5.75 5.63 -4.83
N PHE A 21 4.48 5.22 -4.90
CA PHE A 21 3.80 4.90 -6.17
C PHE A 21 3.08 6.10 -6.82
N GLY A 22 3.54 7.31 -6.53
CA GLY A 22 3.06 8.55 -7.16
C GLY A 22 2.25 9.45 -6.22
N GLY A 23 2.20 9.12 -4.91
CA GLY A 23 1.58 9.96 -3.89
C GLY A 23 2.45 11.15 -3.48
N GLU A 24 1.84 12.13 -2.85
CA GLU A 24 2.53 13.25 -2.23
C GLU A 24 2.92 12.90 -0.79
N SER A 25 4.20 13.13 -0.45
CA SER A 25 4.73 12.81 0.88
C SER A 25 4.30 13.83 1.93
N ALA A 26 3.82 13.35 3.08
CA ALA A 26 3.53 14.18 4.24
C ALA A 26 4.78 14.51 5.08
N VAL A 27 5.96 13.99 4.74
CA VAL A 27 7.22 14.23 5.48
C VAL A 27 7.55 15.71 5.63
N PRO A 28 7.41 16.58 4.61
CA PRO A 28 7.69 18.01 4.77
C PRO A 28 6.82 18.71 5.83
N LEU A 29 5.65 18.14 6.17
CA LEU A 29 4.76 18.73 7.18
C LEU A 29 5.29 18.53 8.60
N VAL A 30 6.21 17.61 8.84
CA VAL A 30 6.80 17.35 10.17
C VAL A 30 7.51 18.59 10.72
N GLU A 31 8.16 19.38 9.86
CA GLU A 31 8.82 20.62 10.28
C GLU A 31 7.82 21.67 10.76
N ARG A 32 6.60 21.66 10.20
CA ARG A 32 5.54 22.62 10.52
C ARG A 32 4.69 22.20 11.71
N TYR A 33 4.52 20.91 11.92
CA TYR A 33 3.62 20.33 12.91
C TYR A 33 4.39 19.43 13.88
N PRO A 34 4.84 19.93 15.04
CA PRO A 34 5.67 19.17 15.99
C PRO A 34 4.94 17.95 16.59
N ASN A 35 3.61 17.92 16.51
CA ASN A 35 2.76 16.82 16.95
C ASN A 35 2.41 15.82 15.82
N LEU A 36 3.06 15.94 14.65
CA LEU A 36 2.87 15.02 13.53
C LEU A 36 3.95 13.94 13.54
N LEU A 37 3.51 12.70 13.42
CA LEU A 37 4.36 11.52 13.18
C LEU A 37 3.99 10.90 11.83
N VAL A 38 4.93 10.85 10.91
CA VAL A 38 4.77 10.17 9.62
C VAL A 38 5.39 8.79 9.73
N THR A 39 4.64 7.73 9.39
CA THR A 39 5.11 6.36 9.44
C THR A 39 5.14 5.73 8.06
N GLY A 40 6.18 4.97 7.78
CA GLY A 40 6.36 4.27 6.52
C GLY A 40 6.82 2.84 6.70
N THR A 41 6.89 2.10 5.60
CA THR A 41 7.24 0.68 5.62
C THR A 41 8.10 0.31 4.42
N PHE A 42 8.99 -0.66 4.62
CA PHE A 42 9.74 -1.31 3.54
C PHE A 42 8.93 -2.44 2.85
N SER A 43 7.75 -2.75 3.37
CA SER A 43 6.94 -3.89 2.93
C SER A 43 6.34 -3.76 1.53
N LYS A 44 6.26 -2.54 0.97
CA LYS A 44 5.58 -2.26 -0.29
C LYS A 44 6.58 -1.91 -1.39
N SER A 45 6.95 -0.65 -1.50
CA SER A 45 7.83 -0.15 -2.55
C SER A 45 9.24 -0.75 -2.54
N ARG A 46 9.71 -1.22 -1.38
CA ARG A 46 11.01 -1.90 -1.24
C ARG A 46 10.91 -3.43 -1.27
N SER A 47 9.72 -4.01 -1.44
CA SER A 47 9.47 -5.45 -1.53
C SER A 47 9.97 -6.28 -0.33
N LEU A 48 10.14 -5.67 0.83
CA LEU A 48 10.71 -6.29 2.04
C LEU A 48 9.65 -6.65 3.10
N ALA A 49 8.47 -7.08 2.69
CA ALA A 49 7.37 -7.40 3.59
C ALA A 49 7.72 -8.45 4.65
N GLY A 50 8.56 -9.43 4.30
CA GLY A 50 9.01 -10.50 5.20
C GLY A 50 9.94 -10.02 6.31
N LEU A 51 10.69 -8.95 6.12
CA LEU A 51 11.63 -8.42 7.11
C LEU A 51 10.99 -7.59 8.22
N ARG A 52 9.69 -7.30 8.16
CA ARG A 52 8.95 -6.56 9.18
C ARG A 52 9.56 -5.21 9.53
N LEU A 53 10.17 -4.53 8.56
CA LEU A 53 10.88 -3.27 8.72
C LEU A 53 10.00 -2.08 8.34
N GLY A 54 9.97 -1.07 9.20
CA GLY A 54 9.30 0.21 8.99
C GLY A 54 10.08 1.34 9.65
N TYR A 55 9.60 2.56 9.48
CA TYR A 55 10.23 3.75 10.04
C TYR A 55 9.17 4.76 10.48
N ALA A 56 9.58 5.67 11.35
CA ALA A 56 8.80 6.83 11.74
C ALA A 56 9.65 8.09 11.62
N ILE A 57 9.03 9.18 11.18
CA ILE A 57 9.65 10.51 11.03
C ILE A 57 8.76 11.49 11.80
N GLY A 58 9.36 12.22 12.72
CA GLY A 58 8.65 13.18 13.57
C GLY A 58 9.60 14.09 14.33
N SER A 59 9.06 14.97 15.19
CA SER A 59 9.87 15.76 16.08
C SER A 59 10.70 14.88 17.02
N ARG A 60 11.80 15.40 17.48
CA ARG A 60 12.68 14.70 18.43
C ARG A 60 11.92 14.17 19.66
N GLU A 61 11.02 14.97 20.18
CA GLU A 61 10.21 14.62 21.35
C GLU A 61 9.31 13.41 21.09
N LEU A 62 8.66 13.33 19.92
CA LEU A 62 7.84 12.18 19.52
C LEU A 62 8.68 10.92 19.33
N ILE A 63 9.83 11.03 18.70
CA ILE A 63 10.74 9.89 18.50
C ILE A 63 11.29 9.39 19.82
N GLU A 64 11.71 10.27 20.74
CA GLU A 64 12.15 9.87 22.10
C GLU A 64 11.01 9.15 22.86
N GLY A 65 9.77 9.60 22.68
CA GLY A 65 8.58 8.92 23.24
C GLY A 65 8.42 7.49 22.71
N LEU A 66 8.56 7.30 21.38
CA LEU A 66 8.54 5.97 20.77
C LEU A 66 9.68 5.09 21.24
N GLU A 67 10.88 5.63 21.38
CA GLU A 67 12.05 4.88 21.87
C GLU A 67 11.86 4.40 23.31
N ARG A 68 11.27 5.22 24.18
CA ARG A 68 10.94 4.82 25.56
C ARG A 68 9.96 3.64 25.58
N ILE A 69 8.90 3.69 24.77
CA ILE A 69 7.93 2.60 24.66
C ILE A 69 8.61 1.35 24.11
N LYS A 70 9.37 1.47 23.03
CA LYS A 70 10.14 0.37 22.43
C LYS A 70 11.04 -0.30 23.48
N ASN A 71 11.84 0.49 24.21
CA ASN A 71 12.78 -0.03 25.19
C ASN A 71 12.10 -0.66 26.41
N SER A 72 10.87 -0.28 26.71
CA SER A 72 10.07 -0.87 27.78
C SER A 72 9.42 -2.20 27.39
N PHE A 73 9.21 -2.44 26.09
CA PHE A 73 8.49 -3.59 25.58
C PHE A 73 9.43 -4.58 24.84
N ASN A 74 10.22 -4.10 23.90
CA ASN A 74 11.22 -4.88 23.15
C ASN A 74 12.38 -3.96 22.72
N SER A 75 13.51 -4.06 23.40
CA SER A 75 14.69 -3.20 23.14
C SER A 75 15.36 -3.48 21.79
N TYR A 76 15.19 -4.69 21.24
CA TYR A 76 15.86 -5.15 20.00
C TYR A 76 14.85 -5.67 18.98
N PRO A 77 13.90 -4.83 18.47
CA PRO A 77 12.84 -5.27 17.57
C PRO A 77 13.32 -5.56 16.14
N VAL A 78 14.45 -4.99 15.74
CA VAL A 78 15.03 -5.17 14.39
C VAL A 78 16.27 -6.04 14.52
N ASP A 79 16.26 -7.19 13.85
CA ASP A 79 17.41 -8.08 13.80
C ASP A 79 18.52 -7.57 12.85
N SER A 80 19.69 -8.18 12.93
CA SER A 80 20.87 -7.76 12.15
C SER A 80 20.69 -7.96 10.64
N LEU A 81 19.95 -8.98 10.22
CA LEU A 81 19.68 -9.24 8.82
C LEU A 81 18.71 -8.18 8.27
N ALA A 82 17.61 -7.90 8.97
CA ALA A 82 16.66 -6.86 8.60
C ALA A 82 17.33 -5.49 8.50
N SER A 83 18.24 -5.18 9.43
CA SER A 83 19.02 -3.95 9.43
C SER A 83 19.93 -3.86 8.20
N ALA A 84 20.74 -4.90 7.94
CA ALA A 84 21.68 -4.92 6.81
C ALA A 84 20.95 -4.83 5.45
N VAL A 85 19.88 -5.61 5.27
CA VAL A 85 19.09 -5.59 4.03
C VAL A 85 18.34 -4.28 3.87
N GLY A 86 17.86 -3.69 4.97
CA GLY A 86 17.22 -2.37 4.95
C GLY A 86 18.16 -1.27 4.46
N VAL A 87 19.41 -1.27 4.91
CA VAL A 87 20.45 -0.33 4.44
C VAL A 87 20.73 -0.55 2.95
N ALA A 88 21.00 -1.78 2.53
CA ALA A 88 21.25 -2.10 1.13
C ALA A 88 20.09 -1.67 0.21
N ALA A 89 18.84 -1.87 0.64
CA ALA A 89 17.66 -1.43 -0.11
C ALA A 89 17.53 0.09 -0.22
N LEU A 90 18.07 0.86 0.72
CA LEU A 90 18.10 2.33 0.64
C LEU A 90 19.21 2.82 -0.30
N GLU A 91 20.33 2.11 -0.35
CA GLU A 91 21.49 2.43 -1.20
C GLU A 91 21.22 2.11 -2.66
N ASP A 92 20.50 1.03 -2.98
CA ASP A 92 20.13 0.63 -4.33
C ASP A 92 18.95 1.45 -4.88
N LYS A 93 19.25 2.72 -5.17
CA LYS A 93 18.27 3.66 -5.71
C LYS A 93 17.85 3.32 -7.13
N ALA A 94 18.78 2.82 -7.95
CA ALA A 94 18.51 2.54 -9.35
C ALA A 94 17.49 1.42 -9.52
N TYR A 95 17.66 0.34 -8.80
CA TYR A 95 16.70 -0.78 -8.78
C TYR A 95 15.33 -0.34 -8.22
N PHE A 96 15.34 0.41 -7.13
CA PHE A 96 14.11 0.94 -6.54
C PHE A 96 13.30 1.79 -7.51
N GLU A 97 13.95 2.76 -8.19
CA GLU A 97 13.29 3.64 -9.15
C GLU A 97 12.74 2.87 -10.34
N ALA A 98 13.51 1.92 -10.87
CA ALA A 98 13.08 1.08 -11.99
C ALA A 98 11.83 0.24 -11.63
N CYS A 99 11.84 -0.43 -10.47
CA CYS A 99 10.69 -1.21 -10.00
C CYS A 99 9.45 -0.32 -9.76
N ARG A 100 9.64 0.84 -9.15
CA ARG A 100 8.57 1.81 -8.90
C ARG A 100 7.91 2.28 -10.19
N GLU A 101 8.72 2.68 -11.17
CA GLU A 101 8.25 3.16 -12.47
C GLU A 101 7.51 2.05 -13.23
N GLN A 102 8.02 0.83 -13.21
CA GLN A 102 7.36 -0.32 -13.81
C GLN A 102 5.96 -0.55 -13.20
N VAL A 103 5.85 -0.55 -11.88
CA VAL A 103 4.55 -0.70 -11.21
C VAL A 103 3.58 0.39 -11.61
N MET A 104 4.02 1.66 -11.65
CA MET A 104 3.16 2.78 -12.02
C MET A 104 2.72 2.69 -13.49
N THR A 105 3.61 2.35 -14.40
CA THR A 105 3.32 2.19 -15.83
C THR A 105 2.35 1.05 -16.07
N THR A 106 2.61 -0.12 -15.49
CA THR A 106 1.75 -1.30 -15.59
C THR A 106 0.38 -1.04 -14.98
N ARG A 107 0.31 -0.31 -13.85
CA ARG A 107 -0.95 0.10 -13.23
C ARG A 107 -1.82 0.93 -14.19
N GLU A 108 -1.23 1.95 -14.83
CA GLU A 108 -1.98 2.82 -15.75
C GLU A 108 -2.40 2.09 -17.02
N ARG A 109 -1.58 1.19 -17.54
CA ARG A 109 -1.94 0.30 -18.64
C ARG A 109 -3.13 -0.60 -18.26
N THR A 110 -3.05 -1.27 -17.12
CA THR A 110 -4.09 -2.16 -16.61
C THR A 110 -5.39 -1.39 -16.37
N ARG A 111 -5.31 -0.20 -15.77
CA ARG A 111 -6.47 0.67 -15.54
C ARG A 111 -7.22 0.98 -16.83
N ARG A 112 -6.51 1.35 -17.90
CA ARG A 112 -7.12 1.65 -19.21
C ARG A 112 -7.80 0.42 -19.79
N ARG A 113 -7.10 -0.71 -19.84
CA ARG A 113 -7.65 -1.96 -20.39
C ARG A 113 -8.89 -2.44 -19.64
N LEU A 114 -8.92 -2.33 -18.32
CA LEU A 114 -10.11 -2.63 -17.52
C LEU A 114 -11.26 -1.66 -17.85
N GLY A 115 -10.96 -0.38 -18.02
CA GLY A 115 -11.95 0.62 -18.46
C GLY A 115 -12.55 0.28 -19.83
N ASP A 116 -11.72 -0.17 -20.78
CA ASP A 116 -12.16 -0.59 -22.12
C ASP A 116 -13.09 -1.83 -22.07
N LEU A 117 -12.97 -2.64 -21.01
CA LEU A 117 -13.85 -3.78 -20.72
C LEU A 117 -15.11 -3.39 -19.91
N GLY A 118 -15.34 -2.12 -19.63
CA GLY A 118 -16.52 -1.64 -18.90
C GLY A 118 -16.37 -1.57 -17.38
N PHE A 119 -15.17 -1.83 -16.85
CA PHE A 119 -14.94 -1.67 -15.42
C PHE A 119 -14.83 -0.20 -15.01
N GLU A 120 -15.45 0.15 -13.92
CA GLU A 120 -15.15 1.36 -13.18
C GLU A 120 -13.92 1.14 -12.32
N VAL A 121 -12.86 1.88 -12.60
CA VAL A 121 -11.58 1.77 -11.88
C VAL A 121 -11.35 3.03 -11.08
N LEU A 122 -11.32 2.92 -9.76
CA LEU A 122 -11.08 4.07 -8.89
C LEU A 122 -9.65 4.62 -9.06
N PRO A 123 -9.45 5.93 -8.95
CA PRO A 123 -8.12 6.54 -8.98
C PRO A 123 -7.19 5.92 -7.94
N SER A 124 -5.97 5.58 -8.34
CA SER A 124 -5.00 4.93 -7.46
C SER A 124 -3.61 5.52 -7.60
N GLN A 125 -2.98 5.76 -6.47
CA GLN A 125 -1.55 6.06 -6.31
C GLN A 125 -0.88 5.00 -5.42
N THR A 126 -1.31 3.73 -5.60
CA THR A 126 -0.80 2.58 -4.87
C THR A 126 -0.28 1.52 -5.84
N ASN A 127 0.14 0.37 -5.33
CA ASN A 127 0.48 -0.80 -6.15
C ASN A 127 -0.73 -1.73 -6.38
N PHE A 128 -1.94 -1.20 -6.32
CA PHE A 128 -3.18 -1.93 -6.62
C PHE A 128 -4.24 -1.03 -7.23
N LEU A 129 -5.23 -1.63 -7.86
CA LEU A 129 -6.45 -0.99 -8.32
C LEU A 129 -7.65 -1.52 -7.53
N LEU A 130 -8.65 -0.67 -7.31
CA LEU A 130 -9.96 -1.05 -6.81
C LEU A 130 -10.95 -0.89 -7.96
N VAL A 131 -11.61 -1.99 -8.33
CA VAL A 131 -12.39 -2.08 -9.56
C VAL A 131 -13.79 -2.63 -9.28
N HIS A 132 -14.75 -2.19 -10.05
CA HIS A 132 -16.15 -2.60 -10.02
C HIS A 132 -16.65 -2.73 -11.47
N HIS A 133 -17.51 -3.71 -11.75
CA HIS A 133 -18.22 -3.78 -13.02
C HIS A 133 -19.73 -3.64 -12.78
N PRO A 134 -20.43 -2.70 -13.45
CA PRO A 134 -21.83 -2.43 -13.17
C PRO A 134 -22.76 -3.61 -13.44
N ASP A 135 -22.44 -4.44 -14.44
CA ASP A 135 -23.29 -5.54 -14.90
C ASP A 135 -22.84 -6.93 -14.41
N HIS A 136 -21.71 -7.02 -13.71
CA HIS A 136 -21.14 -8.31 -13.28
C HIS A 136 -20.75 -8.28 -11.79
N GLU A 137 -21.29 -9.22 -11.02
CA GLU A 137 -21.03 -9.32 -9.59
C GLU A 137 -19.56 -9.63 -9.28
N ALA A 138 -18.93 -8.83 -8.42
CA ALA A 138 -17.53 -9.00 -8.02
C ALA A 138 -17.27 -10.36 -7.36
N ALA A 139 -18.24 -10.92 -6.63
CA ALA A 139 -18.12 -12.23 -6.01
C ALA A 139 -17.99 -13.35 -7.04
N GLN A 140 -18.75 -13.28 -8.15
CA GLN A 140 -18.67 -14.28 -9.23
C GLN A 140 -17.38 -14.14 -10.01
N GLN A 141 -16.97 -12.90 -10.32
CA GLN A 141 -15.68 -12.63 -10.96
C GLN A 141 -14.49 -13.11 -10.11
N PHE A 142 -14.54 -12.89 -8.79
CA PHE A 142 -13.54 -13.40 -7.87
C PHE A 142 -13.41 -14.93 -7.91
N VAL A 143 -14.53 -15.65 -7.92
CA VAL A 143 -14.54 -17.12 -8.03
C VAL A 143 -13.97 -17.57 -9.37
N GLY A 144 -14.43 -16.97 -10.48
CA GLY A 144 -13.98 -17.31 -11.82
C GLY A 144 -12.50 -17.04 -12.07
N LEU A 145 -11.94 -15.98 -11.49
CA LEU A 145 -10.49 -15.71 -11.51
C LEU A 145 -9.72 -16.76 -10.71
N ARG A 146 -10.21 -17.11 -9.52
CA ARG A 146 -9.58 -18.11 -8.67
C ARG A 146 -9.54 -19.51 -9.32
N GLU A 147 -10.56 -19.90 -10.05
CA GLU A 147 -10.60 -21.14 -10.82
C GLU A 147 -9.53 -21.17 -11.93
N ARG A 148 -9.13 -20.00 -12.43
CA ARG A 148 -8.04 -19.78 -13.38
C ARG A 148 -6.67 -19.54 -12.74
N SER A 149 -6.55 -19.79 -11.43
CA SER A 149 -5.34 -19.58 -10.63
C SER A 149 -4.89 -18.11 -10.55
N ILE A 150 -5.81 -17.16 -10.77
CA ILE A 150 -5.57 -15.72 -10.64
C ILE A 150 -6.14 -15.26 -9.30
N LEU A 151 -5.27 -14.75 -8.42
CA LEU A 151 -5.65 -14.36 -7.08
C LEU A 151 -5.81 -12.84 -6.98
N VAL A 152 -7.05 -12.40 -6.73
CA VAL A 152 -7.40 -11.02 -6.40
C VAL A 152 -7.98 -10.95 -4.99
N ARG A 153 -8.29 -9.78 -4.48
CA ARG A 153 -8.96 -9.62 -3.19
C ARG A 153 -10.40 -9.15 -3.39
N HIS A 154 -11.36 -9.93 -2.90
CA HIS A 154 -12.75 -9.52 -2.72
C HIS A 154 -13.04 -9.25 -1.24
N PHE A 155 -13.95 -8.33 -0.94
CA PHE A 155 -14.32 -7.92 0.41
C PHE A 155 -15.80 -8.22 0.66
N ASN A 156 -16.10 -8.92 1.75
CA ASN A 156 -17.47 -9.23 2.11
C ASN A 156 -18.01 -8.20 3.14
N THR A 157 -17.87 -6.92 2.83
CA THR A 157 -18.41 -5.81 3.62
C THR A 157 -19.38 -5.01 2.76
N GLU A 158 -20.41 -4.42 3.35
CA GLU A 158 -21.44 -3.68 2.63
C GLU A 158 -20.87 -2.59 1.69
N ALA A 159 -19.85 -1.89 2.16
CA ALA A 159 -19.22 -0.80 1.39
C ALA A 159 -18.34 -1.28 0.22
N LEU A 160 -17.83 -2.52 0.24
CA LEU A 160 -16.83 -2.99 -0.72
C LEU A 160 -17.20 -4.31 -1.40
N ARG A 161 -18.39 -4.85 -1.16
CA ARG A 161 -18.82 -6.16 -1.70
C ARG A 161 -18.87 -6.18 -3.24
N ASP A 162 -19.08 -5.03 -3.85
CA ASP A 162 -19.17 -4.87 -5.30
C ASP A 162 -17.80 -4.58 -5.95
N PHE A 163 -16.74 -4.53 -5.15
CA PHE A 163 -15.39 -4.21 -5.58
C PHE A 163 -14.43 -5.39 -5.44
N MET A 164 -13.47 -5.44 -6.36
CA MET A 164 -12.28 -6.27 -6.25
C MET A 164 -11.04 -5.39 -6.17
N ARG A 165 -10.06 -5.78 -5.33
CA ARG A 165 -8.73 -5.18 -5.31
C ARG A 165 -7.76 -6.06 -6.07
N ILE A 166 -7.17 -5.50 -7.11
CA ILE A 166 -6.20 -6.13 -7.98
C ILE A 166 -4.82 -5.56 -7.66
N SER A 167 -3.91 -6.37 -7.15
CA SER A 167 -2.50 -5.97 -6.99
C SER A 167 -1.83 -5.96 -8.36
N ILE A 168 -0.99 -4.96 -8.60
CA ILE A 168 -0.23 -4.86 -9.85
C ILE A 168 0.94 -5.84 -9.78
N GLY A 169 0.97 -6.77 -10.71
CA GLY A 169 2.04 -7.71 -10.95
C GLY A 169 2.91 -7.32 -12.16
N THR A 170 3.56 -8.30 -12.75
CA THR A 170 4.28 -8.14 -14.03
C THR A 170 3.31 -7.86 -15.18
N GLU A 171 3.84 -7.45 -16.32
CA GLU A 171 3.01 -7.21 -17.51
C GLU A 171 2.27 -8.48 -17.95
N ASP A 172 2.97 -9.63 -17.97
CA ASP A 172 2.38 -10.91 -18.35
C ASP A 172 1.27 -11.36 -17.38
N GLU A 173 1.46 -11.14 -16.08
CA GLU A 173 0.43 -11.43 -15.08
C GLU A 173 -0.80 -10.54 -15.26
N MET A 174 -0.61 -9.26 -15.60
CA MET A 174 -1.72 -8.36 -15.85
C MET A 174 -2.40 -8.66 -17.19
N ASP A 175 -1.69 -9.11 -18.20
CA ASP A 175 -2.28 -9.56 -19.46
C ASP A 175 -3.14 -10.82 -19.25
N SER A 176 -2.63 -11.80 -18.52
CA SER A 176 -3.39 -13.00 -18.13
C SER A 176 -4.67 -12.67 -17.36
N LEU A 177 -4.59 -11.70 -16.42
CA LEU A 177 -5.76 -11.20 -15.70
C LEU A 177 -6.79 -10.59 -16.64
N ILE A 178 -6.38 -9.70 -17.54
CA ILE A 178 -7.27 -9.02 -18.49
C ILE A 178 -7.96 -10.02 -19.43
N GLU A 179 -7.21 -10.97 -19.98
CA GLU A 179 -7.76 -12.03 -20.84
C GLU A 179 -8.81 -12.87 -20.09
N ALA A 180 -8.53 -13.22 -18.83
CA ALA A 180 -9.48 -13.98 -18.02
C ALA A 180 -10.74 -13.16 -17.72
N MET A 181 -10.60 -11.87 -17.43
CA MET A 181 -11.75 -10.99 -17.18
C MET A 181 -12.59 -10.78 -18.45
N GLU A 182 -11.94 -10.56 -19.59
CA GLU A 182 -12.62 -10.43 -20.88
C GLU A 182 -13.42 -11.68 -21.23
N ALA A 183 -12.88 -12.87 -20.98
CA ALA A 183 -13.58 -14.14 -21.22
C ALA A 183 -14.79 -14.38 -20.29
N MET A 184 -14.85 -13.70 -19.15
CA MET A 184 -15.96 -13.83 -18.18
C MET A 184 -17.09 -12.82 -18.41
N ILE A 185 -16.83 -11.72 -19.12
CA ILE A 185 -17.84 -10.66 -19.38
C ILE A 185 -18.46 -10.74 -20.78
N ARG A 186 -17.89 -11.56 -21.68
CA ARG A 186 -18.46 -11.90 -22.99
C ARG A 186 -19.49 -13.03 -22.88
#